data_9b302563ef2a318c9bb6083614f40ef8
#
_entry.id   9b302563ef2a318c9bb6083614f40ef8
#
_cell.length_a   1.000
_cell.length_b   1.000
_cell.length_c   1.000
_cell.angle_alpha   90.00
_cell.angle_beta   90.00
_cell.angle_gamma   90.00
#
_symmetry.space_group_name_H-M   'P 1'
#
loop_
_entity.id
_entity.type
_entity.pdbx_description
1 polymer ?
#
loop_
_entity_poly.entity_id
_entity_poly.type
_entity_poly.pdbx_seq_one_letter_code
_entity_poly.pdbx_strand_id
1 'polypeptide(L)'
;DGLIIEPSKSEIVCRHPKLYENLDKYEIPYIFIHGVYEEMKDKPHILMDDCKGGYLLTKYLIDMGHQHIVGVFKADDHQGRERHKGYVMALQEAGYQYDPDMVVWFHTEDRQTKPVASVVQMIKDQRKMDAVVCYNDQIAFSIIGGLHQIGVSIPEDLSITGYDNSMLAH
;
A
#
# COMPACT_ATOMS: atom_id res chain seq x y z
N ASP A 1 3.70 -20.43 -25.87
CA ASP A 1 4.18 -19.82 -24.62
C ASP A 1 3.61 -18.40 -24.49
N GLY A 2 3.42 -17.91 -23.26
CA GLY A 2 2.88 -16.58 -22.98
C GLY A 2 3.55 -15.96 -21.76
N LEU A 3 3.18 -14.72 -21.42
CA LEU A 3 3.76 -13.97 -20.30
C LEU A 3 2.70 -13.61 -19.26
N ILE A 4 3.07 -13.69 -17.98
CA ILE A 4 2.34 -13.08 -16.87
C ILE A 4 3.18 -11.89 -16.42
N ILE A 5 2.59 -10.69 -16.42
CA ILE A 5 3.31 -9.43 -16.21
C ILE A 5 2.71 -8.69 -15.02
N GLU A 6 3.54 -8.35 -14.04
CA GLU A 6 3.19 -7.43 -12.98
C GLU A 6 3.86 -6.06 -13.24
N PRO A 7 3.08 -5.02 -13.57
CA PRO A 7 3.63 -3.69 -13.80
C PRO A 7 3.95 -2.99 -12.47
N SER A 8 5.21 -2.63 -12.26
CA SER A 8 5.68 -2.07 -10.99
C SER A 8 5.23 -0.63 -10.69
N LYS A 9 4.77 0.11 -11.70
CA LYS A 9 4.37 1.53 -11.63
C LYS A 9 3.15 1.77 -12.51
N SER A 10 2.08 1.03 -12.25
CA SER A 10 0.88 1.00 -13.09
C SER A 10 0.07 2.31 -13.09
N GLU A 11 0.31 3.21 -12.13
CA GLU A 11 -0.36 4.51 -12.03
C GLU A 11 0.39 5.65 -12.75
N ILE A 12 1.49 5.34 -13.41
CA ILE A 12 2.20 6.30 -14.27
C ILE A 12 2.25 5.78 -15.70
N VAL A 13 2.47 6.69 -16.65
CA VAL A 13 2.58 6.35 -18.07
C VAL A 13 3.62 5.26 -18.29
N CYS A 14 3.29 4.26 -19.08
CA CYS A 14 4.20 3.18 -19.43
C CYS A 14 5.47 3.72 -20.11
N ARG A 15 6.63 3.48 -19.49
CA ARG A 15 7.92 3.96 -20.01
C ARG A 15 8.44 3.19 -21.22
N HIS A 16 7.90 1.99 -21.45
CA HIS A 16 8.38 1.08 -22.48
C HIS A 16 7.25 0.51 -23.35
N PRO A 17 6.37 1.36 -23.94
CA PRO A 17 5.23 0.90 -24.72
C PRO A 17 5.64 0.00 -25.90
N LYS A 18 6.80 0.27 -26.52
CA LYS A 18 7.32 -0.56 -27.62
C LYS A 18 7.55 -2.03 -27.28
N LEU A 19 7.77 -2.36 -26.00
CA LEU A 19 7.89 -3.77 -25.60
C LEU A 19 6.55 -4.49 -25.78
N TYR A 20 5.46 -3.87 -25.38
CA TYR A 20 4.10 -4.41 -25.51
C TYR A 20 3.64 -4.40 -26.96
N GLU A 21 3.95 -3.37 -27.74
CA GLU A 21 3.72 -3.32 -29.19
C GLU A 21 4.42 -4.49 -29.92
N ASN A 22 5.64 -4.85 -29.47
CA ASN A 22 6.34 -6.01 -30.02
C ASN A 22 5.67 -7.33 -29.63
N LEU A 23 5.18 -7.46 -28.38
CA LEU A 23 4.41 -8.66 -27.99
C LEU A 23 3.18 -8.83 -28.87
N ASP A 24 2.43 -7.76 -29.09
CA ASP A 24 1.26 -7.76 -29.98
C ASP A 24 1.66 -8.09 -31.44
N LYS A 25 2.72 -7.48 -31.94
CA LYS A 25 3.21 -7.70 -33.31
C LYS A 25 3.63 -9.16 -33.58
N TYR A 26 4.24 -9.80 -32.59
CA TYR A 26 4.69 -11.19 -32.69
C TYR A 26 3.66 -12.19 -32.15
N GLU A 27 2.44 -11.73 -31.87
CA GLU A 27 1.34 -12.54 -31.36
C GLU A 27 1.70 -13.35 -30.11
N ILE A 28 2.55 -12.77 -29.24
CA ILE A 28 2.92 -13.37 -27.96
C ILE A 28 1.83 -13.02 -26.93
N PRO A 29 1.03 -14.00 -26.46
CA PRO A 29 -0.03 -13.71 -25.51
C PRO A 29 0.54 -13.29 -24.15
N TYR A 30 -0.09 -12.30 -23.52
CA TYR A 30 0.27 -11.87 -22.18
C TYR A 30 -0.95 -11.43 -21.39
N ILE A 31 -0.84 -11.49 -20.06
CA ILE A 31 -1.84 -11.04 -19.11
C ILE A 31 -1.18 -10.22 -18.01
N PHE A 32 -1.79 -9.10 -17.65
CA PHE A 32 -1.38 -8.34 -16.49
C PHE A 32 -1.98 -8.90 -15.20
N ILE A 33 -1.22 -8.84 -14.11
CA ILE A 33 -1.70 -9.17 -12.76
C ILE A 33 -1.39 -8.01 -11.81
N HIS A 34 -2.24 -7.80 -10.79
CA HIS A 34 -2.11 -6.82 -9.72
C HIS A 34 -2.16 -5.35 -10.15
N GLY A 35 -1.98 -5.05 -11.40
CA GLY A 35 -2.05 -3.71 -11.96
C GLY A 35 -2.12 -3.77 -13.48
N VAL A 36 -2.56 -2.69 -14.11
CA VAL A 36 -2.55 -2.49 -15.57
C VAL A 36 -2.34 -1.01 -15.85
N TYR A 37 -1.56 -0.69 -16.86
CA TYR A 37 -1.40 0.72 -17.29
C TYR A 37 -2.71 1.26 -17.85
N GLU A 38 -2.98 2.55 -17.62
CA GLU A 38 -4.21 3.21 -18.09
C GLU A 38 -4.40 3.02 -19.60
N GLU A 39 -3.32 3.15 -20.37
CA GLU A 39 -3.30 3.02 -21.84
C GLU A 39 -3.51 1.58 -22.32
N MET A 40 -3.49 0.59 -21.42
CA MET A 40 -3.57 -0.85 -21.74
C MET A 40 -4.73 -1.56 -21.04
N LYS A 41 -5.72 -0.82 -20.57
CA LYS A 41 -6.90 -1.39 -19.87
C LYS A 41 -7.75 -2.33 -20.71
N ASP A 42 -7.60 -2.26 -22.03
CA ASP A 42 -8.22 -3.19 -22.99
C ASP A 42 -7.53 -4.56 -23.05
N LYS A 43 -6.30 -4.65 -22.52
CA LYS A 43 -5.54 -5.92 -22.49
C LYS A 43 -6.03 -6.82 -21.36
N PRO A 44 -5.89 -8.16 -21.52
CA PRO A 44 -6.24 -9.11 -20.47
C PRO A 44 -5.53 -8.77 -19.16
N HIS A 45 -6.29 -8.69 -18.05
CA HIS A 45 -5.73 -8.41 -16.73
C HIS A 45 -6.56 -9.03 -15.59
N ILE A 46 -5.91 -9.34 -14.49
CA ILE A 46 -6.52 -9.79 -13.25
C ILE A 46 -6.07 -8.84 -12.13
N LEU A 47 -7.02 -8.17 -11.50
CA LEU A 47 -6.79 -7.28 -10.36
C LEU A 47 -7.36 -7.89 -9.09
N MET A 48 -6.72 -7.60 -7.97
CA MET A 48 -7.27 -7.90 -6.65
C MET A 48 -8.27 -6.81 -6.25
N ASP A 49 -9.17 -7.13 -5.35
CA ASP A 49 -10.02 -6.12 -4.70
C ASP A 49 -9.23 -5.41 -3.58
N ASP A 50 -8.23 -4.63 -4.01
CA ASP A 50 -7.33 -3.90 -3.12
C ASP A 50 -8.06 -2.85 -2.28
N CYS A 51 -9.13 -2.28 -2.82
CA CYS A 51 -9.98 -1.35 -2.09
C CYS A 51 -10.64 -2.05 -0.89
N LYS A 52 -11.25 -3.21 -1.13
CA LYS A 52 -11.83 -4.01 -0.05
C LYS A 52 -10.76 -4.46 0.95
N GLY A 53 -9.57 -4.82 0.49
CA GLY A 53 -8.46 -5.20 1.36
C GLY A 53 -8.03 -4.07 2.29
N GLY A 54 -7.81 -2.87 1.76
CA GLY A 54 -7.49 -1.67 2.56
C GLY A 54 -8.61 -1.31 3.54
N TYR A 55 -9.86 -1.43 3.11
CA TYR A 55 -11.03 -1.25 3.96
C TYR A 55 -11.05 -2.24 5.14
N LEU A 56 -10.85 -3.53 4.88
CA LEU A 56 -10.91 -4.57 5.92
C LEU A 56 -9.81 -4.40 6.97
N LEU A 57 -8.58 -4.08 6.58
CA LEU A 57 -7.49 -3.84 7.51
C LEU A 57 -7.75 -2.63 8.40
N THR A 58 -8.24 -1.54 7.80
CA THR A 58 -8.55 -0.32 8.55
C THR A 58 -9.74 -0.53 9.48
N LYS A 59 -10.79 -1.18 8.99
CA LYS A 59 -11.96 -1.52 9.81
C LYS A 59 -11.59 -2.42 10.99
N TYR A 60 -10.71 -3.39 10.79
CA TYR A 60 -10.24 -4.23 11.89
C TYR A 60 -9.60 -3.40 13.01
N LEU A 61 -8.74 -2.45 12.70
CA LEU A 61 -8.16 -1.54 13.70
C LEU A 61 -9.23 -0.68 14.39
N ILE A 62 -10.19 -0.16 13.63
CA ILE A 62 -11.32 0.60 14.18
C ILE A 62 -12.14 -0.25 15.15
N ASP A 63 -12.45 -1.50 14.77
CA ASP A 63 -13.22 -2.46 15.61
C ASP A 63 -12.45 -2.84 16.89
N MET A 64 -11.11 -2.77 16.87
CA MET A 64 -10.23 -2.92 18.04
C MET A 64 -10.14 -1.66 18.91
N GLY A 65 -10.78 -0.56 18.51
CA GLY A 65 -10.88 0.68 19.29
C GLY A 65 -9.87 1.77 18.91
N HIS A 66 -9.07 1.56 17.86
CA HIS A 66 -8.13 2.58 17.38
C HIS A 66 -8.86 3.76 16.72
N GLN A 67 -8.41 4.98 16.99
CA GLN A 67 -9.04 6.20 16.51
C GLN A 67 -8.11 7.11 15.69
N HIS A 68 -6.79 6.95 15.86
CA HIS A 68 -5.78 7.79 15.23
C HIS A 68 -4.87 6.93 14.35
N ILE A 69 -5.41 6.51 13.22
CA ILE A 69 -4.82 5.50 12.35
C ILE A 69 -4.02 6.19 11.24
N VAL A 70 -2.72 5.96 11.18
CA VAL A 70 -1.86 6.40 10.07
C VAL A 70 -1.96 5.42 8.91
N GLY A 71 -2.09 5.95 7.69
CA GLY A 71 -2.00 5.16 6.47
C GLY A 71 -0.64 5.29 5.79
N VAL A 72 -0.02 4.19 5.35
CA VAL A 72 1.25 4.20 4.63
C VAL A 72 1.07 3.47 3.31
N PHE A 73 1.00 4.22 2.20
CA PHE A 73 0.61 3.69 0.89
C PHE A 73 1.60 4.05 -0.22
N LYS A 74 1.65 3.18 -1.23
CA LYS A 74 2.46 3.39 -2.42
C LYS A 74 1.69 4.24 -3.43
N ALA A 75 2.33 5.30 -3.94
CA ALA A 75 1.68 6.28 -4.79
C ALA A 75 1.69 5.93 -6.29
N ASP A 76 2.66 5.13 -6.72
CA ASP A 76 2.95 4.89 -8.13
C ASP A 76 2.45 3.53 -8.66
N ASP A 77 1.61 2.82 -7.89
CA ASP A 77 0.90 1.63 -8.37
C ASP A 77 -0.60 1.62 -8.01
N HIS A 78 -1.35 0.82 -8.77
CA HIS A 78 -2.79 0.65 -8.61
C HIS A 78 -3.15 0.14 -7.21
N GLN A 79 -2.42 -0.84 -6.69
CA GLN A 79 -2.68 -1.48 -5.40
C GLN A 79 -2.64 -0.45 -4.25
N GLY A 80 -1.60 0.40 -4.22
CA GLY A 80 -1.45 1.39 -3.14
C GLY A 80 -2.56 2.43 -3.14
N ARG A 81 -3.01 2.87 -4.32
CA ARG A 81 -4.12 3.82 -4.44
C ARG A 81 -5.46 3.22 -4.05
N GLU A 82 -5.74 2.00 -4.47
CA GLU A 82 -6.99 1.33 -4.10
C GLU A 82 -7.01 0.94 -2.61
N ARG A 83 -5.89 0.47 -2.02
CA ARG A 83 -5.80 0.22 -0.57
C ARG A 83 -6.03 1.50 0.24
N HIS A 84 -5.47 2.63 -0.20
CA HIS A 84 -5.75 3.94 0.42
C HIS A 84 -7.24 4.33 0.30
N LYS A 85 -7.86 4.11 -0.83
CA LYS A 85 -9.31 4.37 -1.01
C LYS A 85 -10.14 3.57 0.00
N GLY A 86 -9.82 2.28 0.19
CA GLY A 86 -10.44 1.44 1.20
C GLY A 86 -10.23 1.95 2.62
N TYR A 87 -9.01 2.41 2.95
CA TYR A 87 -8.69 3.06 4.22
C TYR A 87 -9.59 4.29 4.47
N VAL A 88 -9.72 5.18 3.49
CA VAL A 88 -10.58 6.35 3.59
C VAL A 88 -12.05 5.96 3.80
N MET A 89 -12.55 4.96 3.06
CA MET A 89 -13.92 4.47 3.19
C MET A 89 -14.20 3.95 4.61
N ALA A 90 -13.29 3.18 5.20
CA ALA A 90 -13.46 2.65 6.55
C ALA A 90 -13.48 3.76 7.61
N LEU A 91 -12.61 4.76 7.50
CA LEU A 91 -12.61 5.93 8.39
C LEU A 91 -13.93 6.71 8.30
N GLN A 92 -14.40 6.96 7.08
CA GLN A 92 -15.66 7.70 6.85
C GLN A 92 -16.88 6.94 7.40
N GLU A 93 -16.95 5.62 7.19
CA GLU A 93 -18.03 4.78 7.73
C GLU A 93 -18.06 4.81 9.26
N ALA A 94 -16.88 4.86 9.91
CA ALA A 94 -16.76 4.99 11.36
C ALA A 94 -17.03 6.41 11.89
N GLY A 95 -17.27 7.38 11.01
CA GLY A 95 -17.46 8.78 11.38
C GLY A 95 -16.16 9.52 11.72
N TYR A 96 -15.01 8.96 11.35
CA TYR A 96 -13.72 9.61 11.58
C TYR A 96 -13.41 10.61 10.46
N GLN A 97 -12.84 11.75 10.85
CA GLN A 97 -12.41 12.74 9.88
C GLN A 97 -11.13 12.28 9.17
N TYR A 98 -11.15 12.28 7.84
CA TYR A 98 -9.92 12.06 7.06
C TYR A 98 -8.96 13.23 7.23
N ASP A 99 -7.73 12.94 7.63
CA ASP A 99 -6.64 13.89 7.73
C ASP A 99 -5.52 13.48 6.76
N PRO A 100 -5.25 14.24 5.70
CA PRO A 100 -4.18 13.93 4.76
C PRO A 100 -2.78 13.91 5.39
N ASP A 101 -2.58 14.61 6.50
CA ASP A 101 -1.33 14.60 7.25
C ASP A 101 -1.11 13.29 8.03
N MET A 102 -2.12 12.44 8.15
CA MET A 102 -2.02 11.08 8.66
C MET A 102 -1.75 10.05 7.56
N VAL A 103 -1.41 10.49 6.34
CA VAL A 103 -1.11 9.60 5.24
C VAL A 103 0.30 9.81 4.72
N VAL A 104 1.09 8.74 4.76
CA VAL A 104 2.44 8.69 4.19
C VAL A 104 2.38 8.06 2.81
N TRP A 105 2.68 8.86 1.80
CA TRP A 105 2.83 8.39 0.43
C TRP A 105 4.30 8.14 0.12
N PHE A 106 4.63 6.96 -0.38
CA PHE A 106 5.96 6.63 -0.87
C PHE A 106 5.91 6.14 -2.33
N HIS A 107 7.05 6.15 -2.99
CA HIS A 107 7.25 5.67 -4.35
C HIS A 107 8.19 4.45 -4.37
N THR A 108 8.28 3.80 -5.50
CA THR A 108 9.20 2.65 -5.69
C THR A 108 10.65 3.00 -5.29
N GLU A 109 11.09 4.24 -5.58
CA GLU A 109 12.46 4.70 -5.35
C GLU A 109 12.80 4.89 -3.87
N ASP A 110 11.84 5.36 -3.07
CA ASP A 110 12.07 5.73 -1.66
C ASP A 110 11.43 4.74 -0.67
N ARG A 111 10.93 3.59 -1.15
CA ARG A 111 10.24 2.58 -0.36
C ARG A 111 11.02 2.04 0.84
N GLN A 112 12.34 2.04 0.77
CA GLN A 112 13.20 1.52 1.85
C GLN A 112 13.42 2.53 2.97
N THR A 113 13.23 3.82 2.71
CA THR A 113 13.59 4.89 3.65
C THR A 113 12.40 5.71 4.11
N LYS A 114 11.60 6.20 3.18
CA LYS A 114 10.53 7.16 3.48
C LYS A 114 9.45 6.63 4.42
N PRO A 115 8.91 5.40 4.27
CA PRO A 115 7.89 4.88 5.19
C PRO A 115 8.36 4.91 6.63
N VAL A 116 9.54 4.36 6.91
CA VAL A 116 10.12 4.29 8.26
C VAL A 116 10.43 5.69 8.79
N ALA A 117 11.13 6.51 8.00
CA ALA A 117 11.52 7.85 8.43
C ALA A 117 10.30 8.73 8.77
N SER A 118 9.23 8.64 7.95
CA SER A 118 8.02 9.44 8.18
C SER A 118 7.27 9.02 9.44
N VAL A 119 7.06 7.72 9.68
CA VAL A 119 6.36 7.23 10.88
C VAL A 119 7.19 7.52 12.14
N VAL A 120 8.51 7.29 12.10
CA VAL A 120 9.42 7.66 13.20
C VAL A 120 9.37 9.15 13.49
N GLN A 121 9.32 10.00 12.46
CA GLN A 121 9.22 11.45 12.64
C GLN A 121 7.89 11.85 13.25
N MET A 122 6.76 11.24 12.87
CA MET A 122 5.46 11.49 13.48
C MET A 122 5.48 11.20 15.01
N ILE A 123 6.13 10.10 15.42
CA ILE A 123 6.31 9.78 16.86
C ILE A 123 7.15 10.85 17.56
N LYS A 124 8.27 11.26 16.96
CA LYS A 124 9.14 12.30 17.55
C LYS A 124 8.44 13.64 17.66
N ASP A 125 7.58 13.98 16.73
CA ASP A 125 6.75 15.18 16.72
C ASP A 125 5.55 15.07 17.67
N GLN A 126 5.45 13.96 18.42
CA GLN A 126 4.36 13.67 19.37
C GLN A 126 2.98 13.72 18.71
N ARG A 127 2.90 13.38 17.42
CA ARG A 127 1.63 13.30 16.72
C ARG A 127 0.78 12.19 17.33
N LYS A 128 -0.46 12.49 17.63
CA LYS A 128 -1.40 11.51 18.18
C LYS A 128 -1.68 10.42 17.13
N MET A 129 -1.20 9.21 17.43
CA MET A 129 -1.42 8.02 16.58
C MET A 129 -1.42 6.77 17.47
N ASP A 130 -2.28 5.82 17.17
CA ASP A 130 -2.45 4.58 17.93
C ASP A 130 -2.41 3.32 17.04
N ALA A 131 -2.45 3.49 15.71
CA ALA A 131 -2.27 2.39 14.77
C ALA A 131 -1.71 2.85 13.42
N VAL A 132 -1.16 1.89 12.66
CA VAL A 132 -0.66 2.10 11.29
C VAL A 132 -1.21 1.01 10.37
N VAL A 133 -1.85 1.42 9.28
CA VAL A 133 -2.19 0.55 8.15
C VAL A 133 -1.09 0.65 7.11
N CYS A 134 -0.39 -0.45 6.86
CA CYS A 134 0.70 -0.48 5.89
C CYS A 134 0.26 -1.03 4.54
N TYR A 135 0.90 -0.52 3.49
CA TYR A 135 0.73 -1.00 2.12
C TYR A 135 0.89 -2.52 2.04
N ASN A 136 1.93 -3.09 2.66
CA ASN A 136 2.13 -4.53 2.73
C ASN A 136 2.99 -4.93 3.94
N ASP A 137 3.22 -6.25 4.10
CA ASP A 137 4.00 -6.80 5.22
C ASP A 137 5.46 -6.34 5.22
N GLN A 138 6.07 -6.15 4.05
CA GLN A 138 7.45 -5.67 3.96
C GLN A 138 7.58 -4.25 4.54
N ILE A 139 6.64 -3.38 4.24
CA ILE A 139 6.60 -2.02 4.80
C ILE A 139 6.29 -2.06 6.30
N ALA A 140 5.33 -2.90 6.72
CA ALA A 140 5.01 -3.10 8.14
C ALA A 140 6.24 -3.56 8.94
N PHE A 141 6.93 -4.58 8.47
CA PHE A 141 8.14 -5.12 9.10
C PHE A 141 9.26 -4.06 9.21
N SER A 142 9.47 -3.28 8.13
CA SER A 142 10.46 -2.21 8.14
C SER A 142 10.14 -1.12 9.17
N ILE A 143 8.86 -0.73 9.27
CA ILE A 143 8.38 0.26 10.25
C ILE A 143 8.56 -0.27 11.68
N ILE A 144 8.16 -1.53 11.96
CA ILE A 144 8.36 -2.19 13.26
C ILE A 144 9.82 -2.10 13.68
N GLY A 145 10.76 -2.45 12.78
CA GLY A 145 12.20 -2.38 13.04
C GLY A 145 12.67 -0.96 13.39
N GLY A 146 12.18 0.05 12.66
CA GLY A 146 12.50 1.45 12.93
C GLY A 146 11.92 1.97 14.24
N LEU A 147 10.72 1.55 14.60
CA LEU A 147 10.06 1.93 15.86
C LEU A 147 10.72 1.28 17.08
N HIS A 148 11.12 0.01 16.99
CA HIS A 148 11.89 -0.65 18.05
C HIS A 148 13.21 0.05 18.36
N GLN A 149 13.90 0.61 17.33
CA GLN A 149 15.14 1.36 17.54
C GLN A 149 14.96 2.63 18.38
N ILE A 150 13.75 3.17 18.45
CA ILE A 150 13.41 4.35 19.27
C ILE A 150 12.60 4.01 20.53
N GLY A 151 12.50 2.70 20.87
CA GLY A 151 11.89 2.23 22.11
C GLY A 151 10.36 2.12 22.09
N VAL A 152 9.74 2.10 20.91
CA VAL A 152 8.28 1.90 20.75
C VAL A 152 8.00 0.41 20.65
N SER A 153 7.11 -0.10 21.51
CA SER A 153 6.70 -1.51 21.54
C SER A 153 5.48 -1.74 20.67
N ILE A 154 5.49 -2.83 19.90
CA ILE A 154 4.38 -3.26 19.06
C ILE A 154 3.94 -4.64 19.56
N PRO A 155 2.65 -4.84 19.88
CA PRO A 155 1.51 -3.93 19.67
C PRO A 155 1.17 -3.02 20.87
N GLU A 156 1.95 -3.01 21.97
CA GLU A 156 1.60 -2.39 23.25
C GLU A 156 1.42 -0.86 23.14
N ASP A 157 2.33 -0.17 22.44
CA ASP A 157 2.27 1.28 22.27
C ASP A 157 1.58 1.69 20.97
N LEU A 158 1.65 0.84 19.93
CA LEU A 158 1.15 1.12 18.58
C LEU A 158 0.80 -0.18 17.84
N SER A 159 -0.38 -0.30 17.32
CA SER A 159 -0.78 -1.44 16.49
C SER A 159 -0.38 -1.24 15.02
N ILE A 160 0.03 -2.31 14.34
CA ILE A 160 0.39 -2.26 12.91
C ILE A 160 -0.30 -3.39 12.16
N THR A 161 -0.84 -3.07 10.97
CA THR A 161 -1.34 -4.08 10.04
C THR A 161 -0.53 -4.07 8.75
N GLY A 162 -0.28 -5.27 8.20
CA GLY A 162 0.31 -5.49 6.88
C GLY A 162 -0.72 -5.97 5.86
N TYR A 163 -0.24 -6.37 4.70
CA TYR A 163 -1.02 -6.96 3.61
C TYR A 163 -0.16 -8.05 2.96
N ASP A 164 -0.75 -9.01 2.23
CA ASP A 164 -0.14 -10.13 1.51
C ASP A 164 -0.06 -11.45 2.32
N ASN A 165 -0.06 -11.41 3.65
CA ASN A 165 0.18 -12.59 4.50
C ASN A 165 1.45 -13.34 4.07
N SER A 166 2.52 -12.61 3.87
CA SER A 166 3.81 -13.12 3.45
C SER A 166 4.53 -13.87 4.59
N MET A 167 5.67 -14.49 4.28
CA MET A 167 6.50 -15.14 5.32
C MET A 167 6.94 -14.17 6.44
N LEU A 168 6.91 -12.86 6.20
CA LEU A 168 7.24 -11.84 7.20
C LEU A 168 6.11 -11.63 8.24
N ALA A 169 4.90 -12.12 7.96
CA ALA A 169 3.75 -12.01 8.86
C ALA A 169 3.71 -13.15 9.92
N HIS A 170 4.65 -14.09 9.86
CA HIS A 170 4.80 -15.25 10.74
C HIS A 170 6.17 -15.21 11.42
#